data_250dac125b87138821fdb4e73eff905d
#
_entry.id   250dac125b87138821fdb4e73eff905d
#
_cell.length_a   1.000
_cell.length_b   1.000
_cell.length_c   1.000
_cell.angle_alpha   90.00
_cell.angle_beta   90.00
_cell.angle_gamma   90.00
#
_symmetry.space_group_name_H-M   'P 1'
#
loop_
_entity.id
_entity.type
_entity.pdbx_description
1 polymer ?
#
loop_
_entity_poly.entity_id
_entity_poly.type
_entity_poly.pdbx_seq_one_letter_code
_entity_poly.pdbx_strand_id
1 'polypeptide(L)'
;MKHILKFTFFFVTLFLFSCSNNSGKGNSVTNNLSEQLLEQHPQHSSKFISDATKKVQQLINENKYTPFDVLQSQKLDKIEENSEVLVDVSTPNKMNGNQIYSYLKERTLLVGTSYLCNRCPNIHLNNASGFVIHEDGVIATNYHVIEVKEGMNVSGLFATDHEGNVFPVVKVLAASQSNDLAILQVDTGGKKIKALPFAEEELMGSDIYLMGNPFGNTFLMTKGIIGRKFISERDGELKIAVTTEFGPGASGGPIVNTNGQIIGMVSAIEMKFANNHSRQGGVQMILKEAIPVSVLNKYVKGN
;
A
#
# COMPACT_ATOMS: atom_id res chain seq x y z
N MET A 1 -17.28 35.15 -58.38
CA MET A 1 -17.08 33.78 -58.91
C MET A 1 -17.48 32.79 -57.80
N LYS A 2 -18.59 32.09 -58.01
CA LYS A 2 -19.21 31.16 -57.09
C LYS A 2 -18.69 29.75 -57.37
N HIS A 3 -18.11 29.08 -56.42
CA HIS A 3 -17.83 27.64 -56.49
C HIS A 3 -18.84 26.86 -55.63
N ILE A 4 -19.58 26.04 -56.34
CA ILE A 4 -20.64 25.13 -55.82
C ILE A 4 -19.94 23.84 -55.38
N LEU A 5 -20.12 23.46 -54.13
CA LEU A 5 -19.65 22.19 -53.56
C LEU A 5 -20.78 21.14 -53.69
N LYS A 6 -20.52 20.09 -54.49
CA LYS A 6 -21.47 18.97 -54.69
C LYS A 6 -21.32 17.96 -53.52
N PHE A 7 -22.42 17.73 -52.84
CA PHE A 7 -22.58 16.62 -51.89
C PHE A 7 -22.97 15.35 -52.66
N THR A 8 -22.16 14.31 -52.49
CA THR A 8 -22.46 12.95 -53.00
C THR A 8 -23.04 12.10 -51.86
N PHE A 9 -24.30 11.72 -52.02
CA PHE A 9 -24.96 10.78 -51.09
C PHE A 9 -24.53 9.34 -51.40
N PHE A 10 -24.03 8.62 -50.42
CA PHE A 10 -23.76 7.18 -50.53
C PHE A 10 -24.91 6.42 -49.90
N PHE A 11 -25.61 5.66 -50.73
CA PHE A 11 -26.68 4.73 -50.29
C PHE A 11 -26.03 3.45 -49.74
N VAL A 12 -26.26 3.13 -48.46
CA VAL A 12 -25.92 1.83 -47.88
C VAL A 12 -27.13 0.91 -47.95
N THR A 13 -27.03 -0.10 -48.79
CA THR A 13 -28.02 -1.18 -48.91
C THR A 13 -27.88 -2.15 -47.72
N LEU A 14 -28.96 -2.29 -46.99
CA LEU A 14 -29.12 -3.25 -45.86
C LEU A 14 -29.35 -4.64 -46.43
N PHE A 15 -28.43 -5.58 -46.26
CA PHE A 15 -28.66 -7.00 -46.47
C PHE A 15 -29.17 -7.66 -45.18
N LEU A 16 -30.40 -8.09 -45.18
CA LEU A 16 -30.95 -8.95 -44.14
C LEU A 16 -30.53 -10.40 -44.39
N PHE A 17 -29.68 -10.92 -43.54
CA PHE A 17 -29.40 -12.35 -43.45
C PHE A 17 -30.27 -12.96 -42.34
N SER A 18 -31.12 -13.90 -42.73
CA SER A 18 -31.89 -14.76 -41.85
C SER A 18 -30.97 -15.74 -41.15
N CYS A 19 -30.90 -15.73 -39.79
CA CYS A 19 -30.22 -16.73 -39.02
C CYS A 19 -31.17 -17.89 -38.68
N SER A 20 -30.80 -19.08 -39.09
CA SER A 20 -31.36 -20.33 -38.60
C SER A 20 -30.81 -20.64 -37.19
N ASN A 21 -31.72 -21.02 -36.28
CA ASN A 21 -31.42 -21.50 -34.94
C ASN A 21 -30.56 -22.77 -35.00
N ASN A 22 -29.39 -22.71 -34.35
CA ASN A 22 -28.67 -23.90 -33.93
C ASN A 22 -28.33 -23.78 -32.44
N SER A 23 -29.00 -24.58 -31.62
CA SER A 23 -28.79 -24.67 -30.18
C SER A 23 -27.49 -25.41 -29.87
N GLY A 24 -26.42 -24.66 -29.73
CA GLY A 24 -25.13 -25.16 -29.20
C GLY A 24 -24.85 -24.55 -27.83
N LYS A 25 -24.69 -25.40 -26.81
CA LYS A 25 -24.27 -25.04 -25.46
C LYS A 25 -22.90 -24.32 -25.53
N GLY A 26 -22.93 -22.99 -25.50
CA GLY A 26 -21.73 -22.15 -25.38
C GLY A 26 -21.45 -21.88 -23.91
N ASN A 27 -20.34 -22.41 -23.43
CA ASN A 27 -19.83 -22.26 -22.08
C ASN A 27 -19.55 -20.81 -21.71
N SER A 28 -19.83 -20.52 -20.46
CA SER A 28 -19.76 -19.28 -19.68
C SER A 28 -18.36 -18.63 -19.56
N VAL A 29 -17.72 -18.26 -20.65
CA VAL A 29 -16.44 -17.50 -20.60
C VAL A 29 -16.69 -15.98 -20.64
N THR A 30 -17.85 -15.53 -21.10
CA THR A 30 -18.17 -14.11 -21.27
C THR A 30 -18.61 -13.40 -19.98
N ASN A 31 -19.08 -14.14 -18.95
CA ASN A 31 -19.52 -13.52 -17.69
C ASN A 31 -18.38 -13.09 -16.77
N ASN A 32 -17.20 -13.73 -16.85
CA ASN A 32 -16.06 -13.37 -16.02
C ASN A 32 -15.38 -12.04 -16.43
N LEU A 33 -15.43 -11.65 -17.70
CA LEU A 33 -14.81 -10.39 -18.14
C LEU A 33 -15.65 -9.17 -17.77
N SER A 34 -16.98 -9.29 -17.78
CA SER A 34 -17.88 -8.21 -17.40
C SER A 34 -17.89 -7.96 -15.89
N GLU A 35 -17.79 -9.02 -15.07
CA GLU A 35 -17.66 -8.90 -13.62
C GLU A 35 -16.31 -8.29 -13.24
N GLN A 36 -15.19 -8.69 -13.88
CA GLN A 36 -13.86 -8.10 -13.65
C GLN A 36 -13.79 -6.62 -14.08
N LEU A 37 -14.55 -6.19 -15.08
CA LEU A 37 -14.63 -4.78 -15.48
C LEU A 37 -15.53 -3.94 -14.56
N LEU A 38 -16.51 -4.55 -13.87
CA LEU A 38 -17.36 -3.89 -12.89
C LEU A 38 -16.65 -3.60 -11.56
N GLU A 39 -15.56 -4.32 -11.23
CA GLU A 39 -14.74 -4.04 -10.04
C GLU A 39 -13.85 -2.79 -10.15
N GLN A 40 -13.71 -2.20 -11.33
CA GLN A 40 -12.90 -1.00 -11.56
C GLN A 40 -13.71 0.30 -11.51
N HIS A 41 -14.65 0.44 -10.57
CA HIS A 41 -15.26 1.75 -10.33
C HIS A 41 -14.19 2.72 -9.82
N PRO A 42 -14.01 3.90 -10.47
CA PRO A 42 -13.07 4.91 -10.01
C PRO A 42 -13.38 5.30 -8.56
N GLN A 43 -12.43 5.11 -7.66
CA GLN A 43 -12.58 5.47 -6.26
C GLN A 43 -12.13 6.91 -6.05
N HIS A 44 -12.98 7.72 -5.44
CA HIS A 44 -12.62 9.07 -4.99
C HIS A 44 -11.76 8.96 -3.72
N SER A 45 -10.44 9.08 -3.83
CA SER A 45 -9.52 8.95 -2.68
C SER A 45 -9.85 9.90 -1.52
N SER A 46 -10.20 11.15 -1.81
CA SER A 46 -10.60 12.12 -0.78
C SER A 46 -11.89 11.71 -0.04
N LYS A 47 -12.87 11.14 -0.79
CA LYS A 47 -14.09 10.60 -0.19
C LYS A 47 -13.80 9.36 0.66
N PHE A 48 -12.96 8.46 0.17
CA PHE A 48 -12.52 7.27 0.90
C PHE A 48 -11.89 7.64 2.24
N ILE A 49 -10.90 8.55 2.24
CA ILE A 49 -10.24 9.04 3.46
C ILE A 49 -11.23 9.74 4.39
N SER A 50 -12.14 10.55 3.85
CA SER A 50 -13.18 11.23 4.65
C SER A 50 -14.10 10.21 5.33
N ASP A 51 -14.53 9.17 4.63
CA ASP A 51 -15.42 8.15 5.18
C ASP A 51 -14.69 7.27 6.21
N ALA A 52 -13.41 6.93 5.97
CA ALA A 52 -12.54 6.29 6.96
C ALA A 52 -12.39 7.16 8.23
N THR A 53 -12.15 8.47 8.06
CA THR A 53 -12.03 9.42 9.19
C THR A 53 -13.30 9.48 10.05
N LYS A 54 -14.49 9.44 9.45
CA LYS A 54 -15.76 9.38 10.19
C LYS A 54 -15.88 8.09 11.02
N LYS A 55 -15.48 6.96 10.46
CA LYS A 55 -15.47 5.68 11.20
C LYS A 55 -14.46 5.69 12.35
N VAL A 56 -13.28 6.28 12.14
CA VAL A 56 -12.29 6.49 13.22
C VAL A 56 -12.89 7.36 14.32
N GLN A 57 -13.56 8.47 13.97
CA GLN A 57 -14.23 9.32 14.96
C GLN A 57 -15.28 8.55 15.76
N GLN A 58 -16.05 7.67 15.11
CA GLN A 58 -17.03 6.81 15.78
C GLN A 58 -16.35 5.86 16.76
N LEU A 59 -15.27 5.16 16.35
CA LEU A 59 -14.52 4.26 17.22
C LEU A 59 -13.95 4.97 18.46
N ILE A 60 -13.47 6.21 18.28
CA ILE A 60 -12.98 7.05 19.37
C ILE A 60 -14.12 7.42 20.33
N ASN A 61 -15.26 7.86 19.81
CA ASN A 61 -16.43 8.22 20.61
C ASN A 61 -16.99 7.02 21.40
N GLU A 62 -16.90 5.82 20.83
CA GLU A 62 -17.31 4.57 21.46
C GLU A 62 -16.23 3.97 22.38
N ASN A 63 -15.09 4.63 22.51
CA ASN A 63 -13.92 4.15 23.26
C ASN A 63 -13.40 2.77 22.80
N LYS A 64 -13.55 2.47 21.50
CA LYS A 64 -13.13 1.22 20.84
C LYS A 64 -11.79 1.39 20.12
N TYR A 65 -10.77 1.80 20.84
CA TYR A 65 -9.41 1.97 20.33
C TYR A 65 -8.41 1.89 21.49
N THR A 66 -7.15 1.70 21.17
CA THR A 66 -6.05 1.81 22.15
C THR A 66 -5.49 3.23 22.11
N PRO A 67 -5.44 3.95 23.23
CA PRO A 67 -4.83 5.28 23.31
C PRO A 67 -3.39 5.25 22.81
N PHE A 68 -2.99 6.34 22.14
CA PHE A 68 -1.69 6.39 21.47
C PHE A 68 -0.50 6.36 22.43
N ASP A 69 -0.63 6.90 23.64
CA ASP A 69 0.36 6.86 24.71
C ASP A 69 0.61 5.41 25.19
N VAL A 70 -0.44 4.59 25.24
CA VAL A 70 -0.32 3.16 25.55
C VAL A 70 0.47 2.44 24.44
N LEU A 71 0.18 2.74 23.15
CA LEU A 71 0.94 2.18 22.04
C LEU A 71 2.40 2.66 22.05
N GLN A 72 2.67 3.90 22.48
CA GLN A 72 4.04 4.40 22.62
C GLN A 72 4.80 3.66 23.73
N SER A 73 4.18 3.37 24.88
CA SER A 73 4.80 2.56 25.91
C SER A 73 5.15 1.16 25.41
N GLN A 74 4.20 0.48 24.77
CA GLN A 74 4.46 -0.83 24.14
C GLN A 74 5.56 -0.77 23.09
N LYS A 75 5.65 0.30 22.29
CA LYS A 75 6.71 0.50 21.30
C LYS A 75 8.09 0.53 21.94
N LEU A 76 8.25 1.22 23.07
CA LEU A 76 9.50 1.28 23.82
C LEU A 76 9.89 -0.09 24.41
N ASP A 77 8.92 -0.83 24.88
CA ASP A 77 9.12 -2.19 25.42
C ASP A 77 9.50 -3.21 24.33
N LYS A 78 9.17 -2.93 23.06
CA LYS A 78 9.38 -3.82 21.91
C LYS A 78 10.44 -3.34 20.93
N ILE A 79 11.28 -2.40 21.35
CA ILE A 79 12.32 -1.86 20.48
C ILE A 79 13.41 -2.91 20.23
N GLU A 80 13.75 -3.11 18.94
CA GLU A 80 14.70 -4.11 18.44
C GLU A 80 14.38 -5.58 18.81
N GLU A 81 13.15 -5.89 19.26
CA GLU A 81 12.71 -7.25 19.52
C GLU A 81 12.07 -7.90 18.28
N ASN A 82 12.20 -9.23 18.19
CA ASN A 82 11.47 -10.03 17.20
C ASN A 82 10.00 -10.19 17.65
N SER A 83 9.06 -10.10 16.70
CA SER A 83 7.62 -10.23 17.00
C SER A 83 7.15 -11.65 17.30
N GLU A 84 7.99 -12.66 17.00
CA GLU A 84 7.62 -14.09 17.07
C GLU A 84 6.44 -14.49 16.15
N VAL A 85 5.99 -13.59 15.27
CA VAL A 85 4.87 -13.82 14.36
C VAL A 85 5.30 -14.78 13.26
N LEU A 86 4.52 -15.85 13.08
CA LEU A 86 4.70 -16.77 11.97
C LEU A 86 4.15 -16.15 10.70
N VAL A 87 4.97 -16.08 9.64
CA VAL A 87 4.56 -15.57 8.33
C VAL A 87 4.59 -16.66 7.27
N ASP A 88 3.69 -16.57 6.31
CA ASP A 88 3.67 -17.46 5.14
C ASP A 88 4.90 -17.18 4.27
N VAL A 89 5.64 -18.23 3.90
CA VAL A 89 6.79 -18.20 2.98
C VAL A 89 6.50 -18.95 1.68
N SER A 90 5.24 -19.29 1.43
CA SER A 90 4.83 -19.95 0.18
C SER A 90 5.13 -19.09 -1.04
N THR A 91 5.32 -19.74 -2.18
CA THR A 91 5.53 -19.08 -3.47
C THR A 91 4.26 -19.24 -4.33
N PRO A 92 3.38 -18.26 -4.38
CA PRO A 92 2.22 -18.26 -5.27
C PRO A 92 2.64 -18.37 -6.75
N ASN A 93 1.70 -18.73 -7.62
CA ASN A 93 1.94 -18.70 -9.05
C ASN A 93 2.24 -17.29 -9.54
N LYS A 94 3.07 -17.19 -10.58
CA LYS A 94 3.37 -15.92 -11.24
C LYS A 94 2.09 -15.25 -11.74
N MET A 95 1.96 -13.95 -11.47
CA MET A 95 0.81 -13.12 -11.81
C MET A 95 1.17 -12.07 -12.86
N ASN A 96 0.20 -11.70 -13.71
CA ASN A 96 0.31 -10.51 -14.55
C ASN A 96 -0.06 -9.23 -13.77
N GLY A 97 0.13 -8.06 -14.38
CA GLY A 97 -0.07 -6.78 -13.71
C GLY A 97 -1.50 -6.57 -13.14
N ASN A 98 -2.55 -7.03 -13.83
CA ASN A 98 -3.93 -6.90 -13.34
C ASN A 98 -4.17 -7.81 -12.13
N GLN A 99 -3.65 -9.02 -12.17
CA GLN A 99 -3.74 -9.97 -11.06
C GLN A 99 -2.99 -9.45 -9.83
N ILE A 100 -1.76 -8.90 -10.02
CA ILE A 100 -0.98 -8.27 -8.95
C ILE A 100 -1.74 -7.07 -8.37
N TYR A 101 -2.38 -6.24 -9.19
CA TYR A 101 -3.15 -5.10 -8.70
C TYR A 101 -4.25 -5.53 -7.73
N SER A 102 -5.11 -6.45 -8.14
CA SER A 102 -6.20 -6.96 -7.30
C SER A 102 -5.66 -7.66 -6.05
N TYR A 103 -4.61 -8.46 -6.22
CA TYR A 103 -3.94 -9.19 -5.14
C TYR A 103 -3.37 -8.26 -4.07
N LEU A 104 -2.67 -7.19 -4.47
CA LEU A 104 -2.11 -6.20 -3.55
C LEU A 104 -3.18 -5.33 -2.90
N LYS A 105 -4.21 -4.93 -3.66
CA LYS A 105 -5.29 -4.08 -3.15
C LYS A 105 -6.00 -4.68 -1.94
N GLU A 106 -6.21 -5.99 -1.92
CA GLU A 106 -6.84 -6.71 -0.81
C GLU A 106 -5.94 -6.87 0.43
N ARG A 107 -4.63 -6.60 0.30
CA ARG A 107 -3.61 -6.87 1.31
C ARG A 107 -2.85 -5.63 1.77
N THR A 108 -3.03 -4.52 1.06
CA THR A 108 -2.46 -3.21 1.41
C THR A 108 -3.47 -2.40 2.22
N LEU A 109 -2.97 -1.63 3.16
CA LEU A 109 -3.77 -0.84 4.09
C LEU A 109 -3.39 0.65 3.99
N LEU A 110 -4.38 1.51 4.17
CA LEU A 110 -4.16 2.88 4.59
C LEU A 110 -3.94 2.85 6.10
N VAL A 111 -2.76 3.25 6.57
CA VAL A 111 -2.42 3.33 8.00
C VAL A 111 -2.36 4.80 8.39
N GLY A 112 -2.96 5.17 9.51
CA GLY A 112 -3.01 6.56 9.91
C GLY A 112 -3.09 6.77 11.41
N THR A 113 -2.36 7.79 11.89
CA THR A 113 -2.56 8.35 13.22
C THR A 113 -3.72 9.35 13.18
N SER A 114 -4.67 9.20 14.12
CA SER A 114 -5.73 10.18 14.31
C SER A 114 -5.27 11.28 15.25
N TYR A 115 -5.53 12.54 14.87
CA TYR A 115 -5.14 13.70 15.68
C TYR A 115 -6.18 14.80 15.62
N LEU A 116 -6.23 15.61 16.71
CA LEU A 116 -6.97 16.85 16.76
C LEU A 116 -6.05 17.99 16.31
N CYS A 117 -6.51 18.80 15.37
CA CYS A 117 -5.81 20.03 15.01
C CYS A 117 -6.31 21.21 15.87
N ASN A 118 -5.44 22.21 16.07
CA ASN A 118 -5.79 23.40 16.86
C ASN A 118 -6.74 24.38 16.12
N ARG A 119 -7.20 24.04 14.91
CA ARG A 119 -7.97 24.93 14.03
C ARG A 119 -9.42 24.51 13.85
N CYS A 120 -9.77 23.27 14.17
CA CYS A 120 -11.13 22.76 14.05
C CYS A 120 -11.39 21.64 15.09
N PRO A 121 -12.67 21.37 15.44
CA PRO A 121 -13.02 20.33 16.42
C PRO A 121 -12.97 18.91 15.84
N ASN A 122 -12.63 18.74 14.56
CA ASN A 122 -12.69 17.47 13.87
C ASN A 122 -11.37 16.70 13.99
N ILE A 123 -11.47 15.38 14.02
CA ILE A 123 -10.32 14.49 13.88
C ILE A 123 -9.82 14.49 12.43
N HIS A 124 -8.52 14.41 12.30
CA HIS A 124 -7.80 14.23 11.04
C HIS A 124 -7.00 12.94 11.08
N LEU A 125 -6.71 12.37 9.91
CA LEU A 125 -5.80 11.25 9.75
C LEU A 125 -4.51 11.73 9.06
N ASN A 126 -3.37 11.40 9.67
CA ASN A 126 -2.08 11.52 9.01
C ASN A 126 -1.81 10.18 8.31
N ASN A 127 -1.91 10.18 6.98
CA ASN A 127 -1.95 8.96 6.17
C ASN A 127 -0.56 8.43 5.82
N ALA A 128 -0.42 7.12 5.94
CA ALA A 128 0.70 6.31 5.50
C ALA A 128 0.16 5.01 4.88
N SER A 129 1.03 4.05 4.65
CA SER A 129 0.69 2.72 4.14
C SER A 129 1.14 1.63 5.09
N GLY A 130 0.58 0.45 4.92
CA GLY A 130 0.97 -0.78 5.59
C GLY A 130 0.45 -1.96 4.80
N PHE A 131 0.76 -3.15 5.25
CA PHE A 131 0.27 -4.39 4.64
C PHE A 131 0.11 -5.49 5.67
N VAL A 132 -0.77 -6.43 5.34
CA VAL A 132 -1.08 -7.58 6.19
C VAL A 132 0.00 -8.64 6.02
N ILE A 133 0.57 -9.12 7.13
CA ILE A 133 1.58 -10.19 7.17
C ILE A 133 1.08 -11.47 7.82
N HIS A 134 -0.04 -11.41 8.56
CA HIS A 134 -0.73 -12.59 9.11
C HIS A 134 -2.24 -12.37 9.12
N GLU A 135 -3.00 -13.41 8.79
CA GLU A 135 -4.46 -13.34 8.63
C GLU A 135 -5.24 -12.93 9.90
N ASP A 136 -4.66 -13.09 11.06
CA ASP A 136 -5.23 -12.65 12.34
C ASP A 136 -5.08 -11.15 12.62
N GLY A 137 -4.76 -10.36 11.59
CA GLY A 137 -4.66 -8.91 11.70
C GLY A 137 -3.28 -8.42 12.14
N VAL A 138 -2.21 -9.17 11.85
CA VAL A 138 -0.87 -8.63 12.03
C VAL A 138 -0.45 -7.88 10.76
N ILE A 139 0.01 -6.65 10.93
CA ILE A 139 0.40 -5.75 9.84
C ILE A 139 1.83 -5.23 10.02
N ALA A 140 2.48 -4.88 8.92
CA ALA A 140 3.75 -4.17 8.91
C ALA A 140 3.58 -2.74 8.37
N THR A 141 4.35 -1.81 8.93
CA THR A 141 4.49 -0.42 8.49
C THR A 141 5.85 0.14 8.92
N ASN A 142 6.16 1.41 8.64
CA ASN A 142 7.38 2.03 9.14
C ASN A 142 7.27 2.46 10.60
N TYR A 143 8.44 2.52 11.27
CA TYR A 143 8.58 3.04 12.63
C TYR A 143 8.16 4.50 12.72
N HIS A 144 8.59 5.37 11.78
CA HIS A 144 8.23 6.79 11.77
C HIS A 144 6.72 7.05 11.60
N VAL A 145 5.93 6.05 11.14
CA VAL A 145 4.45 6.13 11.06
C VAL A 145 3.82 6.07 12.44
N ILE A 146 4.47 5.36 13.36
CA ILE A 146 4.02 5.20 14.75
C ILE A 146 4.77 6.09 15.75
N GLU A 147 5.56 7.06 15.27
CA GLU A 147 6.23 8.03 16.14
C GLU A 147 5.31 9.18 16.56
N VAL A 148 5.59 9.71 17.75
CA VAL A 148 4.99 10.98 18.20
C VAL A 148 5.55 12.11 17.36
N LYS A 149 4.66 12.89 16.75
CA LYS A 149 5.03 14.14 16.09
C LYS A 149 4.79 15.31 17.04
N GLU A 150 5.83 16.10 17.24
CA GLU A 150 5.76 17.28 18.12
C GLU A 150 4.60 18.20 17.71
N GLY A 151 3.83 18.68 18.70
CA GLY A 151 2.68 19.55 18.47
C GLY A 151 1.41 18.88 17.97
N MET A 152 1.38 17.55 17.83
CA MET A 152 0.17 16.80 17.47
C MET A 152 -0.46 16.14 18.70
N ASN A 153 -1.75 16.41 18.94
CA ASN A 153 -2.54 15.66 19.91
C ASN A 153 -3.10 14.40 19.23
N VAL A 154 -2.33 13.31 19.28
CA VAL A 154 -2.67 12.03 18.65
C VAL A 154 -3.55 11.20 19.58
N SER A 155 -4.71 10.76 19.08
CA SER A 155 -5.65 9.93 19.84
C SER A 155 -5.33 8.44 19.74
N GLY A 156 -5.12 7.93 18.53
CA GLY A 156 -4.88 6.51 18.27
C GLY A 156 -4.29 6.25 16.88
N LEU A 157 -4.05 4.97 16.59
CA LEU A 157 -3.54 4.47 15.32
C LEU A 157 -4.55 3.49 14.71
N PHE A 158 -4.82 3.64 13.42
CA PHE A 158 -5.84 2.88 12.72
C PHE A 158 -5.33 2.39 11.36
N ALA A 159 -5.82 1.24 10.93
CA ALA A 159 -5.63 0.73 9.59
C ALA A 159 -6.98 0.65 8.86
N THR A 160 -6.99 0.93 7.56
CA THR A 160 -8.22 0.87 6.74
C THR A 160 -7.93 0.03 5.50
N ASP A 161 -8.75 -0.98 5.23
CA ASP A 161 -8.65 -1.80 4.03
C ASP A 161 -9.29 -1.12 2.81
N HIS A 162 -9.18 -1.74 1.64
CA HIS A 162 -9.69 -1.21 0.38
C HIS A 162 -11.22 -1.13 0.31
N GLU A 163 -11.94 -1.85 1.18
CA GLU A 163 -13.40 -1.79 1.32
C GLU A 163 -13.84 -0.67 2.27
N GLY A 164 -12.89 -0.02 2.94
CA GLY A 164 -13.14 1.02 3.93
C GLY A 164 -13.51 0.49 5.31
N ASN A 165 -13.20 -0.78 5.63
CA ASN A 165 -13.26 -1.27 7.00
C ASN A 165 -12.10 -0.68 7.79
N VAL A 166 -12.39 -0.15 8.97
CA VAL A 166 -11.40 0.48 9.86
C VAL A 166 -11.11 -0.44 11.03
N PHE A 167 -9.84 -0.72 11.24
CA PHE A 167 -9.31 -1.58 12.29
C PHE A 167 -8.44 -0.77 13.25
N PRO A 168 -8.79 -0.64 14.54
CA PRO A 168 -7.91 -0.02 15.52
C PRO A 168 -6.63 -0.84 15.71
N VAL A 169 -5.48 -0.19 15.80
CA VAL A 169 -4.26 -0.84 16.27
C VAL A 169 -4.36 -1.03 17.78
N VAL A 170 -4.18 -2.26 18.23
CA VAL A 170 -4.34 -2.62 19.65
C VAL A 170 -3.03 -2.99 20.33
N LYS A 171 -1.99 -3.36 19.55
CA LYS A 171 -0.71 -3.76 20.12
C LYS A 171 0.46 -3.48 19.16
N VAL A 172 1.60 -3.10 19.72
CA VAL A 172 2.91 -3.12 19.05
C VAL A 172 3.59 -4.44 19.37
N LEU A 173 3.91 -5.23 18.34
CA LEU A 173 4.54 -6.55 18.48
C LEU A 173 6.06 -6.49 18.30
N ALA A 174 6.56 -5.61 17.43
CA ALA A 174 7.97 -5.30 17.25
C ALA A 174 8.12 -3.87 16.74
N ALA A 175 9.24 -3.22 17.06
CA ALA A 175 9.60 -1.91 16.56
C ALA A 175 11.12 -1.80 16.41
N SER A 176 11.59 -1.25 15.29
CA SER A 176 13.00 -0.94 15.08
C SER A 176 13.12 0.47 14.52
N GLN A 177 13.74 1.34 15.30
CA GLN A 177 13.97 2.72 14.86
C GLN A 177 15.10 2.76 13.81
N SER A 178 16.13 1.95 13.98
CA SER A 178 17.27 1.90 13.07
C SER A 178 16.86 1.40 11.68
N ASN A 179 16.04 0.34 11.63
CA ASN A 179 15.54 -0.23 10.37
C ASN A 179 14.27 0.44 9.85
N ASP A 180 13.68 1.39 10.62
CA ASP A 180 12.43 2.08 10.28
C ASP A 180 11.25 1.11 10.09
N LEU A 181 11.10 0.12 10.98
CA LEU A 181 10.10 -0.96 10.92
C LEU A 181 9.21 -1.00 12.16
N ALA A 182 7.93 -1.27 11.98
CA ALA A 182 6.99 -1.63 13.04
C ALA A 182 6.09 -2.79 12.61
N ILE A 183 5.87 -3.74 13.53
CA ILE A 183 4.90 -4.84 13.39
C ILE A 183 3.83 -4.64 14.45
N LEU A 184 2.59 -4.59 13.99
CA LEU A 184 1.44 -4.17 14.77
C LEU A 184 0.33 -5.21 14.72
N GLN A 185 -0.47 -5.30 15.77
CA GLN A 185 -1.72 -6.05 15.80
C GLN A 185 -2.88 -5.06 15.64
N VAL A 186 -3.78 -5.33 14.71
CA VAL A 186 -5.07 -4.63 14.60
C VAL A 186 -6.20 -5.53 15.12
N ASP A 187 -7.26 -4.91 15.62
CA ASP A 187 -8.51 -5.60 15.98
C ASP A 187 -9.40 -5.73 14.73
N THR A 188 -9.50 -6.94 14.20
CA THR A 188 -10.34 -7.26 13.04
C THR A 188 -11.76 -7.65 13.42
N GLY A 189 -12.10 -7.65 14.73
CA GLY A 189 -13.36 -8.22 15.23
C GLY A 189 -13.46 -9.73 15.00
N GLY A 190 -12.33 -10.44 14.97
CA GLY A 190 -12.25 -11.88 14.72
C GLY A 190 -12.35 -12.31 13.25
N LYS A 191 -12.40 -11.35 12.30
CA LYS A 191 -12.37 -11.66 10.88
C LYS A 191 -10.94 -11.95 10.43
N LYS A 192 -10.77 -12.97 9.59
CA LYS A 192 -9.51 -13.22 8.89
C LYS A 192 -9.36 -12.24 7.73
N ILE A 193 -8.19 -11.66 7.59
CA ILE A 193 -7.82 -10.75 6.50
C ILE A 193 -6.67 -11.35 5.69
N LYS A 194 -6.63 -11.05 4.38
CA LYS A 194 -5.65 -11.67 3.47
C LYS A 194 -4.25 -11.15 3.73
N ALA A 195 -3.28 -12.03 3.94
CA ALA A 195 -1.88 -11.71 4.17
C ALA A 195 -1.04 -11.84 2.90
N LEU A 196 0.13 -11.18 2.89
CA LEU A 196 1.17 -11.34 1.87
C LEU A 196 2.21 -12.34 2.36
N PRO A 197 2.60 -13.32 1.53
CA PRO A 197 3.73 -14.20 1.84
C PRO A 197 5.06 -13.48 1.66
N PHE A 198 6.09 -13.95 2.37
CA PHE A 198 7.44 -13.40 2.32
C PHE A 198 8.31 -14.18 1.33
N ALA A 199 9.14 -13.49 0.56
CA ALA A 199 10.21 -14.12 -0.19
C ALA A 199 11.40 -14.43 0.73
N GLU A 200 12.24 -15.37 0.33
CA GLU A 200 13.48 -15.67 1.05
C GLU A 200 14.49 -14.53 0.90
N GLU A 201 14.56 -13.95 -0.30
CA GLU A 201 15.54 -12.90 -0.64
C GLU A 201 14.99 -11.93 -1.70
N GLU A 202 15.68 -10.79 -1.83
CA GLU A 202 15.48 -9.82 -2.91
C GLU A 202 16.59 -9.97 -3.98
N LEU A 203 16.21 -10.18 -5.25
CA LEU A 203 17.13 -10.33 -6.37
C LEU A 203 17.25 -9.03 -7.18
N MET A 204 18.48 -8.56 -7.38
CA MET A 204 18.75 -7.34 -8.16
C MET A 204 18.32 -7.50 -9.62
N GLY A 205 17.72 -6.44 -10.19
CA GLY A 205 17.20 -6.44 -11.56
C GLY A 205 15.83 -7.08 -11.72
N SER A 206 15.27 -7.70 -10.68
CA SER A 206 13.94 -8.31 -10.73
C SER A 206 12.83 -7.28 -10.88
N ASP A 207 11.80 -7.63 -11.66
CA ASP A 207 10.53 -6.90 -11.75
C ASP A 207 9.83 -6.87 -10.39
N ILE A 208 9.38 -5.70 -9.99
CA ILE A 208 8.67 -5.47 -8.73
C ILE A 208 7.44 -4.60 -8.92
N TYR A 209 6.49 -4.77 -8.01
CA TYR A 209 5.29 -3.95 -7.89
C TYR A 209 5.21 -3.39 -6.47
N LEU A 210 4.83 -2.13 -6.38
CA LEU A 210 4.59 -1.42 -5.13
C LEU A 210 3.14 -0.99 -5.09
N MET A 211 2.48 -1.09 -3.94
CA MET A 211 1.21 -0.43 -3.68
C MET A 211 1.27 0.41 -2.42
N GLY A 212 0.66 1.58 -2.46
CA GLY A 212 0.63 2.50 -1.31
C GLY A 212 -0.38 3.63 -1.49
N ASN A 213 -0.30 4.63 -0.60
CA ASN A 213 -1.25 5.74 -0.52
C ASN A 213 -0.56 7.11 -0.68
N PRO A 214 0.30 7.31 -1.71
CA PRO A 214 1.09 8.53 -1.84
C PRO A 214 0.20 9.77 -2.05
N PHE A 215 0.46 10.84 -1.28
CA PHE A 215 -0.29 12.10 -1.34
C PHE A 215 -1.81 11.93 -1.20
N GLY A 216 -2.25 10.88 -0.49
CA GLY A 216 -3.66 10.54 -0.33
C GLY A 216 -4.30 9.88 -1.57
N ASN A 217 -3.51 9.53 -2.61
CA ASN A 217 -3.99 8.66 -3.70
C ASN A 217 -4.01 7.22 -3.20
N THR A 218 -5.16 6.77 -2.74
CA THR A 218 -5.31 5.48 -2.08
C THR A 218 -5.11 4.31 -3.06
N PHE A 219 -4.35 3.29 -2.63
CA PHE A 219 -4.10 2.05 -3.36
C PHE A 219 -3.50 2.25 -4.77
N LEU A 220 -2.59 3.22 -4.89
CA LEU A 220 -1.84 3.45 -6.13
C LEU A 220 -0.77 2.37 -6.28
N MET A 221 -0.81 1.63 -7.39
CA MET A 221 0.22 0.66 -7.76
C MET A 221 1.20 1.26 -8.78
N THR A 222 2.49 1.01 -8.58
CA THR A 222 3.56 1.34 -9.54
C THR A 222 4.42 0.11 -9.78
N LYS A 223 5.08 0.05 -10.94
CA LYS A 223 5.99 -1.04 -11.35
C LYS A 223 7.41 -0.49 -11.55
N GLY A 224 8.41 -1.31 -11.24
CA GLY A 224 9.82 -1.02 -11.46
C GLY A 224 10.70 -2.25 -11.28
N ILE A 225 11.96 -2.01 -10.97
CA ILE A 225 12.96 -3.07 -10.66
C ILE A 225 13.70 -2.73 -9.38
N ILE A 226 14.39 -3.73 -8.80
CA ILE A 226 15.39 -3.52 -7.77
C ILE A 226 16.69 -3.10 -8.46
N GLY A 227 17.11 -1.85 -8.25
CA GLY A 227 18.30 -1.30 -8.90
C GLY A 227 19.61 -1.73 -8.23
N ARG A 228 19.67 -1.70 -6.89
CA ARG A 228 20.82 -2.15 -6.11
C ARG A 228 20.46 -2.40 -4.65
N LYS A 229 21.34 -3.14 -3.95
CA LYS A 229 21.39 -3.29 -2.49
C LYS A 229 22.57 -2.50 -1.96
N PHE A 230 22.42 -1.80 -0.82
CA PHE A 230 23.47 -0.92 -0.28
C PHE A 230 23.26 -0.64 1.20
N ILE A 231 24.32 -0.19 1.86
CA ILE A 231 24.23 0.39 3.20
C ILE A 231 23.95 1.88 3.05
N SER A 232 22.91 2.36 3.68
CA SER A 232 22.51 3.78 3.65
C SER A 232 23.51 4.62 4.47
N GLU A 233 23.99 5.71 3.87
CA GLU A 233 24.88 6.66 4.55
C GLU A 233 24.17 7.48 5.64
N ARG A 234 22.83 7.52 5.58
CA ARG A 234 22.00 8.29 6.51
C ARG A 234 21.87 7.61 7.87
N ASP A 235 21.65 6.29 7.87
CA ASP A 235 21.32 5.53 9.07
C ASP A 235 22.20 4.29 9.30
N GLY A 236 23.10 3.96 8.36
CA GLY A 236 23.98 2.79 8.44
C GLY A 236 23.30 1.46 8.16
N GLU A 237 22.04 1.47 7.78
CA GLU A 237 21.22 0.28 7.63
C GLU A 237 21.16 -0.23 6.18
N LEU A 238 20.88 -1.53 6.04
CA LEU A 238 20.74 -2.19 4.75
C LEU A 238 19.45 -1.73 4.04
N LYS A 239 19.60 -1.22 2.82
CA LYS A 239 18.48 -0.77 1.96
C LYS A 239 18.61 -1.34 0.56
N ILE A 240 17.49 -1.33 -0.17
CA ILE A 240 17.46 -1.50 -1.62
C ILE A 240 17.00 -0.21 -2.28
N ALA A 241 17.64 0.14 -3.40
CA ALA A 241 17.17 1.19 -4.28
C ALA A 241 16.22 0.59 -5.32
N VAL A 242 15.06 1.18 -5.48
CA VAL A 242 14.02 0.71 -6.41
C VAL A 242 13.65 1.81 -7.41
N THR A 243 13.17 1.40 -8.57
CA THR A 243 12.76 2.34 -9.64
C THR A 243 11.24 2.59 -9.66
N THR A 244 10.50 1.98 -8.72
CA THR A 244 9.06 2.27 -8.54
C THR A 244 8.84 3.69 -8.07
N GLU A 245 7.81 4.36 -8.59
CA GLU A 245 7.46 5.70 -8.14
C GLU A 245 6.64 5.65 -6.85
N PHE A 246 7.02 6.49 -5.88
CA PHE A 246 6.26 6.73 -4.65
C PHE A 246 6.57 8.10 -4.05
N GLY A 247 5.77 8.54 -3.09
CA GLY A 247 5.89 9.82 -2.40
C GLY A 247 5.39 9.75 -0.96
N PRO A 248 5.35 10.88 -0.24
CA PRO A 248 4.78 10.97 1.10
C PRO A 248 3.41 10.30 1.20
N GLY A 249 3.24 9.43 2.19
CA GLY A 249 2.05 8.58 2.35
C GLY A 249 2.21 7.16 1.83
N ALA A 250 3.22 6.86 1.00
CA ALA A 250 3.54 5.49 0.59
C ALA A 250 4.39 4.73 1.63
N SER A 251 4.94 5.41 2.62
CA SER A 251 5.73 4.82 3.72
C SER A 251 5.03 3.62 4.33
N GLY A 252 5.73 2.50 4.46
CA GLY A 252 5.19 1.24 4.94
C GLY A 252 4.45 0.42 3.88
N GLY A 253 4.36 0.90 2.63
CA GLY A 253 3.73 0.16 1.54
C GLY A 253 4.54 -1.08 1.13
N PRO A 254 3.87 -2.20 0.77
CA PRO A 254 4.55 -3.42 0.34
C PRO A 254 5.17 -3.26 -1.03
N ILE A 255 6.35 -3.88 -1.20
CA ILE A 255 6.99 -4.10 -2.49
C ILE A 255 7.04 -5.62 -2.70
N VAL A 256 6.48 -6.09 -3.80
CA VAL A 256 6.38 -7.53 -4.09
C VAL A 256 7.02 -7.90 -5.43
N ASN A 257 7.41 -9.15 -5.55
CA ASN A 257 7.84 -9.75 -6.82
C ASN A 257 6.63 -10.14 -7.70
N THR A 258 6.88 -10.73 -8.87
CA THR A 258 5.82 -11.18 -9.80
C THR A 258 4.97 -12.34 -9.28
N ASN A 259 5.35 -12.98 -8.19
CA ASN A 259 4.59 -14.01 -7.49
C ASN A 259 3.74 -13.45 -6.34
N GLY A 260 3.82 -12.13 -6.07
CA GLY A 260 3.11 -11.49 -4.97
C GLY A 260 3.74 -11.68 -3.60
N GLN A 261 4.98 -12.17 -3.53
CA GLN A 261 5.72 -12.29 -2.27
C GLN A 261 6.39 -10.95 -1.94
N ILE A 262 6.40 -10.59 -0.66
CA ILE A 262 7.10 -9.40 -0.15
C ILE A 262 8.59 -9.56 -0.40
N ILE A 263 9.19 -8.57 -1.07
CA ILE A 263 10.64 -8.43 -1.24
C ILE A 263 11.18 -7.17 -0.55
N GLY A 264 10.30 -6.32 -0.05
CA GLY A 264 10.67 -5.12 0.70
C GLY A 264 9.48 -4.27 1.11
N MET A 265 9.78 -3.19 1.82
CA MET A 265 8.81 -2.19 2.29
C MET A 265 9.33 -0.78 2.00
N VAL A 266 8.48 0.11 1.50
CA VAL A 266 8.84 1.52 1.25
C VAL A 266 9.36 2.17 2.53
N SER A 267 10.46 2.92 2.43
CA SER A 267 11.02 3.67 3.56
C SER A 267 11.18 5.16 3.23
N ALA A 268 12.08 5.53 2.32
CA ALA A 268 12.47 6.91 2.16
C ALA A 268 12.74 7.33 0.72
N ILE A 269 12.84 8.64 0.53
CA ILE A 269 13.24 9.28 -0.72
C ILE A 269 14.46 10.14 -0.43
N GLU A 270 15.55 9.91 -1.14
CA GLU A 270 16.75 10.73 -1.09
C GLU A 270 16.89 11.54 -2.39
N MET A 271 17.03 12.85 -2.27
CA MET A 271 17.30 13.74 -3.39
C MET A 271 18.79 14.04 -3.50
N LYS A 272 19.38 13.77 -4.65
CA LYS A 272 20.76 14.15 -4.98
C LYS A 272 20.76 15.44 -5.79
N PHE A 273 21.54 16.42 -5.35
CA PHE A 273 21.64 17.74 -5.97
C PHE A 273 22.97 17.88 -6.73
N ALA A 274 23.02 18.76 -7.75
CA ALA A 274 24.25 19.02 -8.49
C ALA A 274 25.39 19.52 -7.59
N ASN A 275 25.04 20.27 -6.55
CA ASN A 275 25.97 20.65 -5.48
C ASN A 275 25.50 20.03 -4.17
N ASN A 276 26.14 18.94 -3.74
CA ASN A 276 25.81 18.22 -2.52
C ASN A 276 25.90 19.06 -1.23
N HIS A 277 26.61 20.21 -1.27
CA HIS A 277 26.82 21.04 -0.09
C HIS A 277 25.81 22.18 0.08
N SER A 278 25.03 22.53 -0.94
CA SER A 278 24.19 23.74 -0.89
C SER A 278 22.74 23.58 -1.35
N ARG A 279 22.31 22.41 -1.78
CA ARG A 279 21.01 22.19 -2.48
C ARG A 279 20.78 23.14 -3.66
N GLN A 280 21.81 23.85 -4.12
CA GLN A 280 21.80 24.71 -5.29
C GLN A 280 22.07 23.88 -6.55
N GLY A 281 21.48 24.30 -7.68
CA GLY A 281 21.67 23.62 -8.96
C GLY A 281 20.59 22.59 -9.32
N GLY A 282 19.52 22.50 -8.53
CA GLY A 282 18.39 21.58 -8.79
C GLY A 282 18.66 20.11 -8.48
N VAL A 283 17.60 19.32 -8.44
CA VAL A 283 17.65 17.87 -8.22
C VAL A 283 18.19 17.18 -9.46
N GLN A 284 19.24 16.38 -9.31
CA GLN A 284 19.86 15.61 -10.39
C GLN A 284 19.38 14.17 -10.43
N MET A 285 19.10 13.59 -9.27
CA MET A 285 18.61 12.23 -9.13
C MET A 285 17.75 12.09 -7.89
N ILE A 286 16.71 11.27 -7.99
CA ILE A 286 15.89 10.84 -6.86
C ILE A 286 16.17 9.36 -6.62
N LEU A 287 16.66 9.02 -5.44
CA LEU A 287 16.85 7.65 -5.00
C LEU A 287 15.66 7.24 -4.14
N LYS A 288 14.98 6.19 -4.56
CA LYS A 288 13.86 5.58 -3.85
C LYS A 288 14.37 4.42 -3.01
N GLU A 289 14.26 4.53 -1.68
CA GLU A 289 14.81 3.56 -0.74
C GLU A 289 13.73 2.70 -0.12
N ALA A 290 14.00 1.41 -0.02
CA ALA A 290 13.13 0.46 0.65
C ALA A 290 13.93 -0.44 1.60
N ILE A 291 13.25 -0.91 2.64
CA ILE A 291 13.74 -1.92 3.58
C ILE A 291 13.64 -3.27 2.88
N PRO A 292 14.74 -4.03 2.69
CA PRO A 292 14.68 -5.32 2.01
C PRO A 292 14.03 -6.41 2.86
N VAL A 293 13.48 -7.45 2.22
CA VAL A 293 12.87 -8.58 2.92
C VAL A 293 13.83 -9.28 3.85
N SER A 294 15.12 -9.34 3.51
CA SER A 294 16.18 -9.89 4.39
C SER A 294 16.32 -9.17 5.73
N VAL A 295 15.89 -7.89 5.81
CA VAL A 295 15.78 -7.16 7.09
C VAL A 295 14.45 -7.47 7.77
N LEU A 296 13.32 -7.47 7.02
CA LEU A 296 11.99 -7.77 7.57
C LEU A 296 11.97 -9.16 8.23
N ASN A 297 12.62 -10.15 7.62
CA ASN A 297 12.72 -11.52 8.13
C ASN A 297 13.40 -11.64 9.50
N LYS A 298 14.15 -10.61 9.96
CA LYS A 298 14.73 -10.60 11.31
C LYS A 298 13.68 -10.38 12.41
N TYR A 299 12.54 -9.81 12.07
CA TYR A 299 11.47 -9.43 13.01
C TYR A 299 10.26 -10.35 12.98
N VAL A 300 10.27 -11.39 12.15
CA VAL A 300 9.21 -12.40 12.01
C VAL A 300 9.83 -13.80 11.95
N LYS A 301 9.00 -14.83 12.03
CA LYS A 301 9.41 -16.24 11.84
C LYS A 301 8.77 -16.78 10.56
N GLY A 302 9.56 -17.34 9.66
CA GLY A 302 9.04 -18.12 8.52
C GLY A 302 8.36 -19.41 9.00
N ASN A 303 7.22 -19.73 8.39
CA ASN A 303 6.46 -20.95 8.65
C ASN A 303 6.78 -22.01 7.60
#